data_39ff49d1bff679050b9b899f426a98d6
#
_entry.id   39ff49d1bff679050b9b899f426a98d6
#
_cell.length_a   1.000
_cell.length_b   1.000
_cell.length_c   1.000
_cell.angle_alpha   90.00
_cell.angle_beta   90.00
_cell.angle_gamma   90.00
#
_symmetry.space_group_name_H-M   'P 1'
#
loop_
_entity.id
_entity.type
_entity.pdbx_description
1 polymer ?
#
loop_
_entity_poly.entity_id
_entity_poly.type
_entity_poly.pdbx_seq_one_letter_code
_entity_poly.pdbx_strand_id
1 'polypeptide(L)'
;MRQIALAISCDIHPLQNLRVLKYLTGTLGASEESKTQWIHHWLSEGLAALEADLSRAPTRGRFCFGDTPSMADCTLVPQMFSAARFNVDTVPYPTLRAIYEACEAIPAVAAAHPSRQMDAE
;
A
#
# COMPACT_ATOMS: atom_id res chain seq x y z
N MET A 1 -13.73 -3.76 -6.86
CA MET A 1 -12.65 -3.04 -7.54
C MET A 1 -12.55 -1.58 -7.09
N ARG A 2 -13.55 -0.74 -7.37
CA ARG A 2 -13.54 0.69 -7.00
C ARG A 2 -13.41 0.90 -5.48
N GLN A 3 -14.08 0.10 -4.66
CA GLN A 3 -14.00 0.16 -3.19
C GLN A 3 -12.54 0.05 -2.71
N ILE A 4 -11.79 -0.95 -3.17
CA ILE A 4 -10.39 -1.16 -2.77
C ILE A 4 -9.52 0.01 -3.22
N ALA A 5 -9.67 0.47 -4.47
CA ALA A 5 -8.91 1.60 -4.98
C ALA A 5 -9.17 2.88 -4.18
N LEU A 6 -10.43 3.15 -3.81
CA LEU A 6 -10.79 4.32 -3.02
C LEU A 6 -10.34 4.21 -1.56
N ALA A 7 -10.45 3.02 -0.94
CA ALA A 7 -9.93 2.81 0.41
C ALA A 7 -8.42 3.14 0.48
N ILE A 8 -7.65 2.72 -0.51
CA ILE A 8 -6.23 3.06 -0.57
C ILE A 8 -6.02 4.55 -0.83
N SER A 9 -6.64 5.11 -1.86
CA SER A 9 -6.36 6.46 -2.32
C SER A 9 -6.94 7.56 -1.42
N CYS A 10 -8.03 7.28 -0.70
CA CYS A 10 -8.72 8.27 0.12
C CYS A 10 -8.51 8.10 1.62
N ASP A 11 -8.30 6.87 2.10
CA ASP A 11 -8.24 6.60 3.53
C ASP A 11 -6.85 6.18 4.02
N ILE A 12 -6.10 5.37 3.25
CA ILE A 12 -4.80 4.86 3.69
C ILE A 12 -3.66 5.79 3.26
N HIS A 13 -3.47 5.97 1.96
CA HIS A 13 -2.35 6.75 1.41
C HIS A 13 -2.28 8.20 1.94
N PRO A 14 -3.37 8.96 2.07
CA PRO A 14 -3.29 10.35 2.50
C PRO A 14 -2.68 10.54 3.90
N LEU A 15 -2.83 9.56 4.80
CA LEU A 15 -2.32 9.65 6.17
C LEU A 15 -0.78 9.52 6.26
N GLN A 16 -0.13 9.01 5.24
CA GLN A 16 1.32 8.90 5.14
C GLN A 16 1.91 9.79 4.03
N ASN A 17 1.11 10.68 3.47
CA ASN A 17 1.59 11.63 2.48
C ASN A 17 2.64 12.56 3.09
N LEU A 18 3.65 12.93 2.31
CA LEU A 18 4.77 13.77 2.76
C LEU A 18 4.31 15.07 3.43
N ARG A 19 3.28 15.71 2.91
CA ARG A 19 2.74 16.96 3.51
C ARG A 19 2.20 16.74 4.93
N VAL A 20 1.58 15.60 5.21
CA VAL A 20 1.10 15.23 6.54
C VAL A 20 2.28 14.96 7.47
N LEU A 21 3.25 14.19 7.03
CA LEU A 21 4.43 13.86 7.82
C LEU A 21 5.27 15.10 8.14
N LYS A 22 5.42 16.02 7.18
CA LYS A 22 6.08 17.32 7.42
C LYS A 22 5.33 18.19 8.42
N TYR A 23 4.01 18.18 8.40
CA TYR A 23 3.20 18.93 9.36
C TYR A 23 3.34 18.36 10.78
N LEU A 24 3.33 17.01 10.92
CA LEU A 24 3.51 16.35 12.21
C LEU A 24 4.83 16.73 12.87
N THR A 25 5.93 16.67 12.15
CA THR A 25 7.27 16.96 12.70
C THR A 25 7.56 18.46 12.77
N GLY A 26 7.25 19.21 11.72
CA GLY A 26 7.59 20.62 11.61
C GLY A 26 6.67 21.55 12.42
N THR A 27 5.35 21.35 12.39
CA THR A 27 4.38 22.22 13.04
C THR A 27 3.97 21.69 14.42
N LEU A 28 3.66 20.40 14.52
CA LEU A 28 3.22 19.80 15.80
C LEU A 28 4.40 19.34 16.67
N GLY A 29 5.62 19.40 16.17
CA GLY A 29 6.81 19.03 16.94
C GLY A 29 6.93 17.55 17.27
N ALA A 30 6.28 16.67 16.50
CA ALA A 30 6.40 15.23 16.69
C ALA A 30 7.85 14.77 16.45
N SER A 31 8.33 13.86 17.30
CA SER A 31 9.62 13.21 17.11
C SER A 31 9.62 12.28 15.88
N GLU A 32 10.80 11.93 15.39
CA GLU A 32 10.93 10.92 14.32
C GLU A 32 10.33 9.56 14.74
N GLU A 33 10.45 9.20 16.01
CA GLU A 33 9.83 8.02 16.57
C GLU A 33 8.30 8.09 16.52
N SER A 34 7.73 9.21 16.96
CA SER A 34 6.26 9.44 16.90
C SER A 34 5.74 9.45 15.46
N LYS A 35 6.50 10.00 14.51
CA LYS A 35 6.18 9.94 13.08
C LYS A 35 6.18 8.49 12.57
N THR A 36 7.17 7.68 12.96
CA THR A 36 7.24 6.27 12.61
C THR A 36 6.05 5.49 13.17
N GLN A 37 5.69 5.74 14.44
CA GLN A 37 4.51 5.14 15.07
C GLN A 37 3.22 5.53 14.34
N TRP A 38 3.07 6.77 13.92
CA TRP A 38 1.94 7.22 13.10
C TRP A 38 1.84 6.43 11.79
N ILE A 39 2.95 6.29 11.06
CA ILE A 39 3.00 5.57 9.79
C ILE A 39 2.62 4.10 10.01
N HIS A 40 3.24 3.44 10.99
CA HIS A 40 2.97 2.03 11.28
C HIS A 40 1.53 1.79 11.72
N HIS A 41 0.97 2.66 12.55
CA HIS A 41 -0.41 2.54 13.02
C HIS A 41 -1.39 2.58 11.84
N TRP A 42 -1.36 3.65 11.05
CA TRP A 42 -2.34 3.84 9.98
C TRP A 42 -2.16 2.88 8.81
N LEU A 43 -0.92 2.50 8.48
CA LEU A 43 -0.68 1.46 7.49
C LEU A 43 -1.20 0.11 7.95
N SER A 44 -0.92 -0.29 9.18
CA SER A 44 -1.38 -1.59 9.71
C SER A 44 -2.90 -1.67 9.78
N GLU A 45 -3.58 -0.62 10.24
CA GLU A 45 -5.05 -0.53 10.25
C GLU A 45 -5.62 -0.68 8.83
N GLY A 46 -5.08 0.07 7.87
CA GLY A 46 -5.54 0.04 6.50
C GLY A 46 -5.29 -1.31 5.81
N LEU A 47 -4.09 -1.87 5.96
CA LEU A 47 -3.76 -3.18 5.38
C LEU A 47 -4.59 -4.30 5.99
N ALA A 48 -4.86 -4.27 7.29
CA ALA A 48 -5.73 -5.24 7.95
C ALA A 48 -7.16 -5.20 7.39
N ALA A 49 -7.71 -4.01 7.17
CA ALA A 49 -9.03 -3.85 6.56
C ALA A 49 -9.06 -4.40 5.12
N LEU A 50 -8.05 -4.07 4.30
CA LEU A 50 -7.93 -4.58 2.93
C LEU A 50 -7.78 -6.12 2.90
N GLU A 51 -6.96 -6.68 3.78
CA GLU A 51 -6.81 -8.13 3.91
C GLU A 51 -8.15 -8.80 4.25
N ALA A 52 -8.89 -8.24 5.23
CA ALA A 52 -10.19 -8.76 5.63
C ALA A 52 -11.20 -8.74 4.48
N ASP A 53 -11.23 -7.66 3.70
CA ASP A 53 -12.12 -7.53 2.54
C ASP A 53 -11.73 -8.49 1.42
N LEU A 54 -10.47 -8.49 1.02
CA LEU A 54 -9.99 -9.27 -0.14
C LEU A 54 -9.93 -10.77 0.15
N SER A 55 -9.61 -11.19 1.38
CA SER A 55 -9.60 -12.61 1.74
C SER A 55 -10.97 -13.28 1.64
N ARG A 56 -12.04 -12.50 1.81
CA ARG A 56 -13.44 -12.96 1.77
C ARG A 56 -14.14 -12.66 0.45
N ALA A 57 -13.52 -11.89 -0.45
CA ALA A 57 -14.17 -11.46 -1.68
C ALA A 57 -14.35 -12.63 -2.67
N PRO A 58 -15.59 -12.99 -3.03
CA PRO A 58 -15.83 -14.10 -3.96
C PRO A 58 -15.40 -13.79 -5.39
N THR A 59 -15.23 -12.51 -5.69
CA THR A 59 -14.80 -12.03 -7.01
C THR A 59 -13.29 -11.88 -7.13
N ARG A 60 -12.54 -12.16 -6.06
CA ARG A 60 -11.07 -12.18 -6.09
C ARG A 60 -10.59 -13.41 -6.85
N GLY A 61 -9.64 -13.23 -7.73
CA GLY A 61 -8.88 -14.27 -8.39
C GLY A 61 -7.39 -14.14 -8.04
N ARG A 62 -6.55 -14.18 -9.04
CA ARG A 62 -5.11 -13.94 -8.93
C ARG A 62 -4.80 -12.49 -8.52
N PHE A 63 -5.66 -11.55 -8.89
CA PHE A 63 -5.57 -10.11 -8.59
C PHE A 63 -6.74 -9.69 -7.68
N CYS A 64 -6.80 -8.42 -7.33
CA CYS A 64 -7.87 -7.88 -6.49
C CYS A 64 -9.26 -8.19 -7.03
N PHE A 65 -9.39 -8.30 -8.36
CA PHE A 65 -10.65 -8.63 -9.02
C PHE A 65 -10.39 -9.53 -10.24
N GLY A 66 -10.70 -10.82 -10.10
CA GLY A 66 -10.49 -11.80 -11.16
C GLY A 66 -9.01 -12.08 -11.47
N ASP A 67 -8.75 -12.49 -12.71
CA ASP A 67 -7.45 -12.99 -13.14
C ASP A 67 -6.69 -12.02 -14.06
N THR A 68 -7.16 -10.79 -14.17
CA THR A 68 -6.50 -9.69 -14.89
C THR A 68 -6.30 -8.50 -13.96
N PRO A 69 -5.17 -7.78 -14.06
CA PRO A 69 -4.94 -6.59 -13.26
C PRO A 69 -6.02 -5.53 -13.46
N SER A 70 -6.34 -4.84 -12.40
CA SER A 70 -7.38 -3.81 -12.37
C SER A 70 -6.85 -2.52 -11.73
N MET A 71 -7.67 -1.49 -11.70
CA MET A 71 -7.34 -0.24 -11.00
C MET A 71 -7.03 -0.47 -9.51
N ALA A 72 -7.66 -1.46 -8.88
CA ALA A 72 -7.37 -1.80 -7.48
C ALA A 72 -5.92 -2.28 -7.31
N ASP A 73 -5.43 -3.09 -8.24
CA ASP A 73 -4.05 -3.58 -8.22
C ASP A 73 -3.06 -2.43 -8.45
N CYS A 74 -3.37 -1.51 -9.37
CA CYS A 74 -2.55 -0.32 -9.62
C CYS A 74 -2.41 0.59 -8.39
N THR A 75 -3.39 0.61 -7.49
CA THR A 75 -3.31 1.34 -6.21
C THR A 75 -2.66 0.52 -5.11
N LEU A 76 -2.87 -0.80 -5.10
CA LEU A 76 -2.30 -1.69 -4.08
C LEU A 76 -0.78 -1.81 -4.20
N VAL A 77 -0.24 -1.94 -5.40
CA VAL A 77 1.20 -2.13 -5.63
C VAL A 77 2.04 -1.02 -4.97
N PRO A 78 1.82 0.27 -5.24
CA PRO A 78 2.59 1.33 -4.59
C PRO A 78 2.32 1.40 -3.07
N GLN A 79 1.15 1.00 -2.61
CA GLN A 79 0.85 0.96 -1.18
C GLN A 79 1.64 -0.14 -0.46
N MET A 80 1.76 -1.32 -1.04
CA MET A 80 2.60 -2.41 -0.52
C MET A 80 4.08 -2.06 -0.56
N PHE A 81 4.54 -1.41 -1.62
CA PHE A 81 5.90 -0.86 -1.69
C PHE A 81 6.16 0.14 -0.55
N SER A 82 5.22 1.04 -0.29
CA SER A 82 5.31 2.00 0.80
C SER A 82 5.37 1.31 2.17
N ALA A 83 4.60 0.27 2.39
CA ALA A 83 4.65 -0.53 3.62
C ALA A 83 6.05 -1.14 3.83
N ALA A 84 6.64 -1.71 2.79
CA ALA A 84 8.00 -2.25 2.84
C ALA A 84 9.04 -1.16 3.12
N ARG A 85 8.93 0.00 2.48
CA ARG A 85 9.82 1.16 2.67
C ARG A 85 9.82 1.65 4.12
N PHE A 86 8.68 1.63 4.78
CA PHE A 86 8.54 2.04 6.18
C PHE A 86 8.71 0.87 7.17
N ASN A 87 9.15 -0.30 6.72
CA ASN A 87 9.36 -1.49 7.54
C ASN A 87 8.10 -1.93 8.31
N VAL A 88 6.94 -1.80 7.70
CA VAL A 88 5.69 -2.34 8.25
C VAL A 88 5.66 -3.84 8.02
N ASP A 89 5.40 -4.62 9.07
CA ASP A 89 5.27 -6.07 8.95
C ASP A 89 4.03 -6.43 8.11
N THR A 90 4.26 -7.11 6.99
CA THR A 90 3.20 -7.57 6.08
C THR A 90 2.89 -9.07 6.19
N VAL A 91 3.56 -9.79 7.09
CA VAL A 91 3.30 -11.22 7.34
C VAL A 91 1.82 -11.49 7.70
N PRO A 92 1.13 -10.63 8.47
CA PRO A 92 -0.29 -10.81 8.77
C PRO A 92 -1.24 -10.68 7.57
N TYR A 93 -0.75 -10.28 6.39
CA TYR A 93 -1.57 -9.97 5.20
C TYR A 93 -1.24 -10.90 4.02
N PRO A 94 -1.48 -12.21 4.11
CA PRO A 94 -1.06 -13.17 3.09
C PRO A 94 -1.78 -12.97 1.75
N THR A 95 -3.04 -12.51 1.75
CA THR A 95 -3.78 -12.23 0.53
C THR A 95 -3.18 -11.05 -0.22
N LEU A 96 -2.90 -9.95 0.49
CA LEU A 96 -2.27 -8.76 -0.11
C LEU A 96 -0.88 -9.09 -0.67
N ARG A 97 -0.10 -9.88 0.05
CA ARG A 97 1.22 -10.33 -0.41
C ARG A 97 1.13 -11.15 -1.68
N ALA A 98 0.22 -12.12 -1.74
CA ALA A 98 0.03 -12.96 -2.92
C ALA A 98 -0.37 -12.13 -4.17
N ILE A 99 -1.27 -11.15 -3.99
CA ILE A 99 -1.67 -10.23 -5.07
C ILE A 99 -0.48 -9.36 -5.49
N TYR A 100 0.26 -8.81 -4.53
CA TYR A 100 1.44 -7.98 -4.81
C TYR A 100 2.49 -8.75 -5.61
N GLU A 101 2.82 -9.99 -5.21
CA GLU A 101 3.75 -10.88 -5.92
C GLU A 101 3.26 -11.19 -7.35
N ALA A 102 1.95 -11.43 -7.51
CA ALA A 102 1.36 -11.64 -8.83
C ALA A 102 1.48 -10.40 -9.73
N CYS A 103 1.33 -9.20 -9.17
CA CYS A 103 1.51 -7.94 -9.89
C CYS A 103 2.98 -7.71 -10.27
N GLU A 104 3.92 -7.92 -9.35
CA GLU A 104 5.36 -7.77 -9.60
C GLU A 104 5.89 -8.72 -10.69
N ALA A 105 5.24 -9.86 -10.91
CA ALA A 105 5.55 -10.79 -11.99
C ALA A 105 5.15 -10.26 -13.39
N ILE A 106 4.37 -9.17 -13.46
CA ILE A 106 3.98 -8.54 -14.73
C ILE A 106 5.12 -7.64 -15.20
N PRO A 107 5.68 -7.82 -16.41
CA PRO A 107 6.83 -7.04 -16.87
C PRO A 107 6.63 -5.52 -16.81
N ALA A 108 5.44 -5.03 -17.16
CA ALA A 108 5.12 -3.61 -17.11
C ALA A 108 5.13 -3.05 -15.68
N VAL A 109 4.63 -3.82 -14.70
CA VAL A 109 4.64 -3.44 -13.28
C VAL A 109 6.08 -3.42 -12.76
N ALA A 110 6.84 -4.47 -13.04
CA ALA A 110 8.24 -4.57 -12.64
C ALA A 110 9.10 -3.44 -13.26
N ALA A 111 8.80 -3.02 -14.49
CA ALA A 111 9.47 -1.89 -15.15
C ALA A 111 9.12 -0.55 -14.53
N ALA A 112 7.92 -0.40 -13.97
CA ALA A 112 7.45 0.81 -13.29
C ALA A 112 7.96 0.94 -11.84
N HIS A 113 8.69 -0.06 -11.32
CA HIS A 113 9.20 -0.04 -9.95
C HIS A 113 10.07 1.22 -9.71
N PRO A 114 9.91 1.93 -8.58
CA PRO A 114 10.63 3.19 -8.32
C PRO A 114 12.14 3.09 -8.47
N SER A 115 12.76 1.97 -8.04
CA SER A 115 14.21 1.76 -8.15
C SER A 115 14.73 1.65 -9.59
N ARG A 116 13.85 1.55 -10.58
CA ARG A 116 14.19 1.44 -12.00
C ARG A 116 13.94 2.72 -12.79
N GLN A 117 13.48 3.78 -12.13
CA GLN A 117 13.25 5.08 -12.76
C GLN A 117 14.54 5.88 -12.84
N MET A 118 14.60 6.84 -13.79
CA MET A 118 15.79 7.67 -14.00
C MET A 118 16.12 8.59 -12.81
N ASP A 119 15.11 8.89 -11.99
CA ASP A 119 15.21 9.73 -10.78
C ASP A 119 15.23 8.89 -9.49
N ALA A 120 15.56 7.59 -9.58
CA ALA A 120 15.69 6.73 -8.41
C ALA A 120 16.85 7.21 -7.51
N GLU A 121 16.55 7.43 -6.21
CA GLU A 121 17.50 7.74 -5.14
C GLU A 121 18.01 6.49 -4.43
#